data_cdecde3a9be6910bd7c35129c14f4a23
#
_entry.id   cdecde3a9be6910bd7c35129c14f4a23
#
_cell.length_a   1.000
_cell.length_b   1.000
_cell.length_c   1.000
_cell.angle_alpha   90.00
_cell.angle_beta   90.00
_cell.angle_gamma   90.00
#
_symmetry.space_group_name_H-M   'P 1'
#
loop_
_entity.id
_entity.type
_entity.pdbx_description
1 polymer ?
#
loop_
_entity_poly.entity_id
_entity_poly.type
_entity_poly.pdbx_seq_one_letter_code
_entity_poly.pdbx_strand_id
1 'polypeptide(L)'
;KNYLPEDQDIPRMQSLYGTNLIEKDHIQICFALAKVFKDLGQIKKSFDFLKEGNACQKRLLNYEISQDQKLFSRIRQAARHIQENTLKVSKKSSLPTPIFILGMPRSGTTLIEQIISSHTQVAGAGELEDIHFHGASLSIGDKKCSEKAIKEFRHIYLEKISKISQGSPYVTDKMPQNFLSIALICSAFPEAKIVHTKRLPAATCWSNFKEYFPNGLNYSFSLDDIIHYYSLYEDLMMFWNQYYKERIYHLNYESL
;
A
#
# COMPACT_ATOMS: atom_id res chain seq x y z
N LYS A 1 6.13 -20.82 -9.71
CA LYS A 1 6.35 -21.73 -10.84
C LYS A 1 6.55 -20.90 -12.11
N ASN A 2 7.53 -21.24 -12.94
CA ASN A 2 7.64 -20.79 -14.31
C ASN A 2 7.07 -21.89 -15.21
N TYR A 3 6.17 -21.54 -16.11
CA TYR A 3 5.52 -22.49 -17.01
C TYR A 3 6.39 -22.75 -18.23
N LEU A 4 6.47 -24.03 -18.64
CA LEU A 4 7.12 -24.49 -19.86
C LEU A 4 6.04 -24.99 -20.85
N PRO A 5 6.32 -25.03 -22.17
CA PRO A 5 5.33 -25.43 -23.19
C PRO A 5 4.68 -26.80 -22.95
N GLU A 6 5.40 -27.73 -22.33
CA GLU A 6 4.98 -29.10 -22.02
C GLU A 6 4.18 -29.26 -20.73
N ASP A 7 4.00 -28.19 -19.95
CA ASP A 7 3.26 -28.25 -18.69
C ASP A 7 1.79 -28.66 -18.90
N GLN A 8 1.40 -29.78 -18.31
CA GLN A 8 0.04 -30.35 -18.42
C GLN A 8 -1.04 -29.46 -17.79
N ASP A 9 -0.68 -28.50 -16.94
CA ASP A 9 -1.62 -27.56 -16.36
C ASP A 9 -2.17 -26.58 -17.43
N ILE A 10 -1.38 -26.30 -18.49
CA ILE A 10 -1.75 -25.33 -19.52
C ILE A 10 -3.03 -25.75 -20.27
N PRO A 11 -3.10 -26.95 -20.89
CA PRO A 11 -4.33 -27.37 -21.56
C PRO A 11 -5.52 -27.49 -20.60
N ARG A 12 -5.30 -27.85 -19.33
CA ARG A 12 -6.35 -27.86 -18.31
C ARG A 12 -6.92 -26.48 -18.04
N MET A 13 -6.06 -25.47 -17.85
CA MET A 13 -6.49 -24.07 -17.66
C MET A 13 -7.22 -23.53 -18.89
N GLN A 14 -6.75 -23.84 -20.10
CA GLN A 14 -7.40 -23.44 -21.35
C GLN A 14 -8.77 -24.12 -21.52
N SER A 15 -8.90 -25.40 -21.15
CA SER A 15 -10.17 -26.10 -21.15
C SER A 15 -11.15 -25.48 -20.15
N LEU A 16 -10.72 -25.18 -18.93
CA LEU A 16 -11.54 -24.52 -17.92
C LEU A 16 -12.01 -23.13 -18.38
N TYR A 17 -11.13 -22.34 -19.00
CA TYR A 17 -11.50 -21.04 -19.55
C TYR A 17 -12.63 -21.13 -20.58
N GLY A 18 -12.69 -22.20 -21.38
CA GLY A 18 -13.75 -22.47 -22.37
C GLY A 18 -15.09 -22.92 -21.77
N THR A 19 -15.18 -23.12 -20.45
CA THR A 19 -16.42 -23.56 -19.78
C THR A 19 -17.20 -22.37 -19.19
N ASN A 20 -18.44 -22.61 -18.79
CA ASN A 20 -19.28 -21.59 -18.14
C ASN A 20 -18.89 -21.46 -16.65
N LEU A 21 -17.81 -20.72 -16.37
CA LEU A 21 -17.32 -20.45 -15.01
C LEU A 21 -18.16 -19.35 -14.32
N ILE A 22 -18.24 -19.42 -12.99
CA ILE A 22 -18.67 -18.26 -12.22
C ILE A 22 -17.63 -17.14 -12.37
N GLU A 23 -18.07 -15.88 -12.26
CA GLU A 23 -17.25 -14.72 -12.59
C GLU A 23 -15.93 -14.65 -11.78
N LYS A 24 -15.95 -15.06 -10.51
CA LYS A 24 -14.73 -15.12 -9.66
C LYS A 24 -13.69 -16.13 -10.19
N ASP A 25 -14.15 -17.31 -10.62
CA ASP A 25 -13.25 -18.34 -11.14
C ASP A 25 -12.72 -17.96 -12.53
N HIS A 26 -13.57 -17.31 -13.34
CA HIS A 26 -13.15 -16.76 -14.62
C HIS A 26 -12.02 -15.72 -14.48
N ILE A 27 -12.12 -14.83 -13.49
CA ILE A 27 -11.06 -13.87 -13.19
C ILE A 27 -9.75 -14.59 -12.85
N GLN A 28 -9.80 -15.58 -11.94
CA GLN A 28 -8.60 -16.31 -11.53
C GLN A 28 -7.95 -17.04 -12.70
N ILE A 29 -8.74 -17.66 -13.56
CA ILE A 29 -8.24 -18.35 -14.76
C ILE A 29 -7.61 -17.37 -15.75
N CYS A 30 -8.17 -16.18 -15.93
CA CYS A 30 -7.57 -15.14 -16.76
C CYS A 30 -6.18 -14.74 -16.25
N PHE A 31 -6.03 -14.46 -14.95
CA PHE A 31 -4.72 -14.12 -14.38
C PHE A 31 -3.72 -15.30 -14.45
N ALA A 32 -4.19 -16.54 -14.26
CA ALA A 32 -3.35 -17.73 -14.40
C ALA A 32 -2.86 -17.91 -15.85
N LEU A 33 -3.73 -17.78 -16.83
CA LEU A 33 -3.38 -17.85 -18.26
C LEU A 33 -2.49 -16.68 -18.68
N ALA A 34 -2.72 -15.48 -18.15
CA ALA A 34 -1.84 -14.35 -18.38
C ALA A 34 -0.39 -14.65 -17.93
N LYS A 35 -0.23 -15.26 -16.74
CA LYS A 35 1.09 -15.72 -16.26
C LYS A 35 1.70 -16.77 -17.17
N VAL A 36 0.93 -17.78 -17.58
CA VAL A 36 1.37 -18.84 -18.50
C VAL A 36 1.91 -18.22 -19.79
N PHE A 37 1.10 -17.40 -20.46
CA PHE A 37 1.49 -16.82 -21.74
C PHE A 37 2.65 -15.84 -21.63
N LYS A 38 2.80 -15.17 -20.50
CA LYS A 38 3.99 -14.37 -20.19
C LYS A 38 5.25 -15.25 -20.13
N ASP A 39 5.20 -16.37 -19.40
CA ASP A 39 6.34 -17.28 -19.23
C ASP A 39 6.72 -17.92 -20.56
N LEU A 40 5.74 -18.19 -21.43
CA LEU A 40 5.95 -18.70 -22.78
C LEU A 40 6.39 -17.63 -23.81
N GLY A 41 6.60 -16.36 -23.39
CA GLY A 41 7.00 -15.27 -24.27
C GLY A 41 5.87 -14.74 -25.17
N GLN A 42 4.62 -15.22 -25.02
CA GLN A 42 3.46 -14.80 -25.80
C GLN A 42 2.81 -13.53 -25.20
N ILE A 43 3.53 -12.42 -25.22
CA ILE A 43 3.21 -11.19 -24.50
C ILE A 43 1.82 -10.62 -24.85
N LYS A 44 1.45 -10.66 -26.13
CA LYS A 44 0.12 -10.18 -26.57
C LYS A 44 -1.01 -10.96 -25.89
N LYS A 45 -0.95 -12.29 -25.94
CA LYS A 45 -1.98 -13.14 -25.28
C LYS A 45 -2.00 -12.92 -23.78
N SER A 46 -0.83 -12.82 -23.14
CA SER A 46 -0.72 -12.49 -21.71
C SER A 46 -1.47 -11.19 -21.40
N PHE A 47 -1.26 -10.14 -22.19
CA PHE A 47 -1.91 -8.86 -22.00
C PHE A 47 -3.44 -8.91 -22.24
N ASP A 48 -3.89 -9.67 -23.24
CA ASP A 48 -5.31 -9.83 -23.54
C ASP A 48 -6.04 -10.48 -22.35
N PHE A 49 -5.47 -11.54 -21.75
CA PHE A 49 -6.00 -12.17 -20.53
C PHE A 49 -5.96 -11.24 -19.31
N LEU A 50 -4.89 -10.47 -19.14
CA LEU A 50 -4.84 -9.45 -18.06
C LEU A 50 -5.98 -8.43 -18.23
N LYS A 51 -6.19 -7.92 -19.44
CA LYS A 51 -7.29 -6.96 -19.71
C LYS A 51 -8.64 -7.55 -19.37
N GLU A 52 -8.89 -8.78 -19.78
CA GLU A 52 -10.16 -9.46 -19.56
C GLU A 52 -10.41 -9.69 -18.06
N GLY A 53 -9.46 -10.32 -17.36
CA GLY A 53 -9.57 -10.59 -15.93
C GLY A 53 -9.72 -9.30 -15.09
N ASN A 54 -8.95 -8.27 -15.40
CA ASN A 54 -9.06 -6.96 -14.75
C ASN A 54 -10.43 -6.30 -15.02
N ALA A 55 -10.92 -6.31 -16.26
CA ALA A 55 -12.21 -5.74 -16.60
C ALA A 55 -13.36 -6.46 -15.87
N CYS A 56 -13.31 -7.78 -15.74
CA CYS A 56 -14.27 -8.55 -14.94
C CYS A 56 -14.22 -8.16 -13.46
N GLN A 57 -13.02 -8.09 -12.87
CA GLN A 57 -12.87 -7.71 -11.46
C GLN A 57 -13.36 -6.29 -11.19
N LYS A 58 -13.05 -5.33 -12.08
CA LYS A 58 -13.54 -3.94 -11.94
C LYS A 58 -15.07 -3.89 -11.93
N ARG A 59 -15.74 -4.65 -12.81
CA ARG A 59 -17.21 -4.73 -12.82
C ARG A 59 -17.77 -5.29 -11.51
N LEU A 60 -17.18 -6.38 -10.99
CA LEU A 60 -17.62 -6.97 -9.72
C LEU A 60 -17.49 -6.01 -8.54
N LEU A 61 -16.44 -5.19 -8.51
CA LEU A 61 -16.19 -4.24 -7.43
C LEU A 61 -17.07 -2.99 -7.52
N ASN A 62 -17.73 -2.74 -8.66
CA ASN A 62 -18.45 -1.48 -8.93
C ASN A 62 -17.61 -0.25 -8.56
N TYR A 63 -16.31 -0.30 -8.91
CA TYR A 63 -15.35 0.71 -8.54
C TYR A 63 -15.30 1.87 -9.54
N GLU A 64 -15.28 3.07 -8.99
CA GLU A 64 -15.12 4.34 -9.70
C GLU A 64 -14.00 5.15 -9.08
N ILE A 65 -13.09 5.70 -9.88
CA ILE A 65 -11.97 6.54 -9.42
C ILE A 65 -12.42 7.78 -8.62
N SER A 66 -13.66 8.22 -8.84
CA SER A 66 -14.27 9.31 -8.07
C SER A 66 -14.37 9.03 -6.57
N GLN A 67 -14.37 7.75 -6.16
CA GLN A 67 -14.35 7.35 -4.75
C GLN A 67 -13.01 7.73 -4.12
N ASP A 68 -11.89 7.46 -4.81
CA ASP A 68 -10.56 7.84 -4.33
C ASP A 68 -10.33 9.35 -4.41
N GLN A 69 -10.82 10.03 -5.45
CA GLN A 69 -10.77 11.49 -5.51
C GLN A 69 -11.41 12.14 -4.27
N LYS A 70 -12.58 11.65 -3.86
CA LYS A 70 -13.26 12.09 -2.64
C LYS A 70 -12.44 11.77 -1.39
N LEU A 71 -11.90 10.55 -1.30
CA LEU A 71 -11.05 10.13 -0.18
C LEU A 71 -9.83 11.05 -0.02
N PHE A 72 -9.08 11.29 -1.09
CA PHE A 72 -7.88 12.14 -1.06
C PHE A 72 -8.22 13.60 -0.72
N SER A 73 -9.35 14.11 -1.19
CA SER A 73 -9.85 15.45 -0.82
C SER A 73 -10.13 15.53 0.69
N ARG A 74 -10.80 14.53 1.25
CA ARG A 74 -11.11 14.46 2.69
C ARG A 74 -9.86 14.39 3.55
N ILE A 75 -8.87 13.60 3.13
CA ILE A 75 -7.57 13.49 3.82
C ILE A 75 -6.89 14.86 3.91
N ARG A 76 -6.85 15.62 2.80
CA ARG A 76 -6.27 16.97 2.79
C ARG A 76 -7.02 17.93 3.70
N GLN A 77 -8.35 17.87 3.71
CA GLN A 77 -9.19 18.72 4.58
C GLN A 77 -8.96 18.41 6.06
N ALA A 78 -8.83 17.14 6.43
CA ALA A 78 -8.60 16.72 7.82
C ALA A 78 -7.18 17.05 8.32
N ALA A 79 -6.20 17.13 7.43
CA ALA A 79 -4.78 17.21 7.77
C ALA A 79 -4.43 18.37 8.70
N ARG A 80 -4.97 19.57 8.44
CA ARG A 80 -4.71 20.75 9.26
C ARG A 80 -5.18 20.55 10.71
N HIS A 81 -6.40 20.06 10.88
CA HIS A 81 -6.97 19.84 12.19
C HIS A 81 -6.26 18.73 12.97
N ILE A 82 -5.75 17.72 12.26
CA ILE A 82 -4.89 16.68 12.85
C ILE A 82 -3.59 17.30 13.34
N GLN A 83 -2.94 18.13 12.53
CA GLN A 83 -1.68 18.80 12.87
C GLN A 83 -1.79 19.70 14.10
N GLU A 84 -2.92 20.40 14.26
CA GLU A 84 -3.19 21.27 15.43
C GLU A 84 -3.22 20.47 16.75
N ASN A 85 -3.44 19.15 16.69
CA ASN A 85 -3.50 18.24 17.83
C ASN A 85 -2.24 17.35 17.97
N THR A 86 -1.11 17.76 17.38
CA THR A 86 0.16 17.01 17.45
C THR A 86 0.64 16.84 18.89
N LEU A 87 0.94 15.59 19.26
CA LEU A 87 1.39 15.25 20.62
C LEU A 87 2.80 15.77 20.88
N LYS A 88 3.02 16.24 22.10
CA LYS A 88 4.37 16.52 22.62
C LYS A 88 4.86 15.29 23.37
N VAL A 89 5.89 14.64 22.83
CA VAL A 89 6.45 13.40 23.39
C VAL A 89 7.84 13.65 23.94
N SER A 90 8.13 13.08 25.12
CA SER A 90 9.46 13.12 25.71
C SER A 90 10.43 12.25 24.88
N LYS A 91 11.67 12.73 24.67
CA LYS A 91 12.73 11.97 23.99
C LYS A 91 13.18 10.71 24.76
N LYS A 92 12.84 10.57 26.04
CA LYS A 92 13.17 9.42 26.89
C LYS A 92 11.97 8.46 26.97
N SER A 93 11.59 7.83 25.87
CA SER A 93 10.61 6.74 25.90
C SER A 93 11.34 5.40 25.95
N SER A 94 10.88 4.48 26.81
CA SER A 94 11.31 3.07 26.80
C SER A 94 10.60 2.25 25.72
N LEU A 95 9.65 2.85 25.01
CA LEU A 95 8.89 2.20 23.95
C LEU A 95 9.65 2.27 22.62
N PRO A 96 9.50 1.26 21.76
CA PRO A 96 10.17 1.24 20.47
C PRO A 96 9.72 2.39 19.57
N THR A 97 10.65 2.91 18.80
CA THR A 97 10.38 3.96 17.81
C THR A 97 9.91 3.32 16.50
N PRO A 98 8.73 3.67 15.97
CA PRO A 98 8.28 3.14 14.69
C PRO A 98 9.05 3.76 13.52
N ILE A 99 9.35 2.91 12.52
CA ILE A 99 9.87 3.28 11.20
C ILE A 99 8.81 2.91 10.17
N PHE A 100 8.09 3.90 9.69
CA PHE A 100 7.06 3.70 8.66
C PHE A 100 7.70 3.65 7.27
N ILE A 101 7.47 2.56 6.54
CA ILE A 101 7.91 2.38 5.16
C ILE A 101 6.68 2.38 4.27
N LEU A 102 6.52 3.42 3.47
CA LEU A 102 5.32 3.71 2.71
C LEU A 102 5.62 4.16 1.28
N GLY A 103 4.59 4.21 0.45
CA GLY A 103 4.65 4.61 -0.95
C GLY A 103 3.57 3.90 -1.76
N MET A 104 3.59 4.04 -3.08
CA MET A 104 2.67 3.24 -3.90
C MET A 104 2.91 1.74 -3.67
N PRO A 105 1.86 0.91 -3.59
CA PRO A 105 2.01 -0.54 -3.71
C PRO A 105 2.88 -0.89 -4.91
N ARG A 106 3.76 -1.87 -4.76
CA ARG A 106 4.73 -2.32 -5.80
C ARG A 106 5.88 -1.32 -6.09
N SER A 107 6.11 -0.34 -5.22
CA SER A 107 7.26 0.57 -5.32
C SER A 107 8.56 0.03 -4.70
N GLY A 108 8.56 -1.22 -4.19
CA GLY A 108 9.75 -1.84 -3.61
C GLY A 108 9.84 -1.73 -2.08
N THR A 109 8.79 -1.34 -1.40
CA THR A 109 8.73 -1.19 0.07
C THR A 109 9.17 -2.44 0.83
N THR A 110 8.89 -3.65 0.32
CA THR A 110 9.32 -4.91 0.95
C THR A 110 10.84 -5.06 0.97
N LEU A 111 11.53 -4.73 -0.13
CA LEU A 111 12.99 -4.78 -0.16
C LEU A 111 13.60 -3.77 0.82
N ILE A 112 13.03 -2.56 0.88
CA ILE A 112 13.47 -1.53 1.82
C ILE A 112 13.31 -2.00 3.25
N GLU A 113 12.18 -2.62 3.58
CA GLU A 113 11.97 -3.19 4.92
C GLU A 113 13.02 -4.25 5.24
N GLN A 114 13.29 -5.18 4.32
CA GLN A 114 14.29 -6.22 4.51
C GLN A 114 15.70 -5.64 4.76
N ILE A 115 16.07 -4.60 4.00
CA ILE A 115 17.35 -3.90 4.19
C ILE A 115 17.40 -3.25 5.58
N ILE A 116 16.37 -2.50 5.98
CA ILE A 116 16.33 -1.79 7.27
C ILE A 116 16.27 -2.79 8.44
N SER A 117 15.46 -3.83 8.33
CA SER A 117 15.30 -4.84 9.39
C SER A 117 16.47 -5.84 9.48
N SER A 118 17.42 -5.81 8.56
CA SER A 118 18.68 -6.56 8.69
C SER A 118 19.59 -5.97 9.77
N HIS A 119 19.34 -4.74 10.21
CA HIS A 119 20.09 -4.11 11.29
C HIS A 119 19.69 -4.68 12.66
N THR A 120 20.68 -4.99 13.51
CA THR A 120 20.49 -5.67 14.82
C THR A 120 19.58 -4.93 15.81
N GLN A 121 19.37 -3.62 15.64
CA GLN A 121 18.49 -2.80 16.48
C GLN A 121 17.07 -2.63 15.91
N VAL A 122 16.73 -3.28 14.84
CA VAL A 122 15.45 -3.09 14.15
C VAL A 122 14.70 -4.41 14.04
N ALA A 123 13.48 -4.45 14.57
CA ALA A 123 12.55 -5.56 14.33
C ALA A 123 11.64 -5.26 13.13
N GLY A 124 11.52 -6.21 12.21
CA GLY A 124 10.60 -6.13 11.08
C GLY A 124 9.20 -6.57 11.48
N ALA A 125 8.17 -5.73 11.29
CA ALA A 125 6.78 -6.09 11.60
C ALA A 125 5.93 -6.40 10.35
N GLY A 126 6.45 -6.17 9.15
CA GLY A 126 5.68 -6.36 7.92
C GLY A 126 4.56 -5.33 7.78
N GLU A 127 3.43 -5.75 7.22
CA GLU A 127 2.25 -4.92 7.00
C GLU A 127 1.35 -4.92 8.24
N LEU A 128 1.37 -3.81 8.99
CA LEU A 128 0.47 -3.62 10.13
C LEU A 128 -0.79 -2.88 9.67
N GLU A 129 -1.95 -3.47 9.95
CA GLU A 129 -3.24 -2.88 9.60
C GLU A 129 -3.77 -1.91 10.67
N ASP A 130 -3.01 -1.71 11.75
CA ASP A 130 -3.45 -0.94 12.92
C ASP A 130 -3.74 0.53 12.59
N ILE A 131 -2.98 1.16 11.68
CA ILE A 131 -3.29 2.52 11.21
C ILE A 131 -4.61 2.54 10.45
N HIS A 132 -4.87 1.54 9.62
CA HIS A 132 -6.13 1.43 8.90
C HIS A 132 -7.30 1.23 9.87
N PHE A 133 -7.24 0.23 10.76
CA PHE A 133 -8.36 -0.08 11.65
C PHE A 133 -8.63 0.97 12.73
N HIS A 134 -7.60 1.56 13.29
CA HIS A 134 -7.75 2.48 14.43
C HIS A 134 -7.56 3.95 14.06
N GLY A 135 -6.91 4.25 12.94
CA GLY A 135 -6.54 5.61 12.53
C GLY A 135 -7.29 6.15 11.31
N ALA A 136 -7.84 5.30 10.43
CA ALA A 136 -8.43 5.75 9.17
C ALA A 136 -9.53 6.80 9.38
N SER A 137 -10.45 6.58 10.33
CA SER A 137 -11.55 7.52 10.61
C SER A 137 -11.07 8.90 11.09
N LEU A 138 -9.91 8.96 11.76
CA LEU A 138 -9.26 10.22 12.13
C LEU A 138 -8.60 10.85 10.90
N SER A 139 -7.90 10.06 10.09
CA SER A 139 -7.16 10.53 8.90
C SER A 139 -8.07 11.16 7.84
N ILE A 140 -9.31 10.69 7.72
CA ILE A 140 -10.30 11.16 6.74
C ILE A 140 -11.35 12.12 7.32
N GLY A 141 -11.26 12.43 8.61
CA GLY A 141 -12.16 13.36 9.30
C GLY A 141 -13.55 12.82 9.64
N ASP A 142 -13.78 11.50 9.58
CA ASP A 142 -15.04 10.88 10.01
C ASP A 142 -15.20 10.93 11.53
N LYS A 143 -14.09 10.79 12.25
CA LYS A 143 -14.04 10.99 13.69
C LYS A 143 -13.35 12.32 13.98
N LYS A 144 -13.92 13.11 14.91
CA LYS A 144 -13.32 14.36 15.36
C LYS A 144 -11.92 14.09 15.93
N CYS A 145 -10.93 14.70 15.33
CA CYS A 145 -9.58 14.63 15.83
C CYS A 145 -9.45 15.50 17.11
N SER A 146 -8.92 14.91 18.15
CA SER A 146 -8.59 15.60 19.41
C SER A 146 -7.32 15.00 19.98
N GLU A 147 -6.64 15.73 20.85
CA GLU A 147 -5.44 15.21 21.53
C GLU A 147 -5.72 13.88 22.25
N LYS A 148 -6.91 13.74 22.87
CA LYS A 148 -7.34 12.49 23.50
C LYS A 148 -7.43 11.36 22.50
N ALA A 149 -8.09 11.57 21.35
CA ALA A 149 -8.23 10.54 20.32
C ALA A 149 -6.89 10.12 19.73
N ILE A 150 -5.96 11.06 19.53
CA ILE A 150 -4.60 10.76 19.07
C ILE A 150 -3.81 9.98 20.13
N LYS A 151 -3.96 10.32 21.42
CA LYS A 151 -3.31 9.56 22.52
C LYS A 151 -3.83 8.12 22.62
N GLU A 152 -5.13 7.91 22.48
CA GLU A 152 -5.75 6.57 22.43
C GLU A 152 -5.21 5.75 21.26
N PHE A 153 -5.20 6.33 20.05
CA PHE A 153 -4.63 5.69 18.87
C PHE A 153 -3.15 5.34 19.07
N ARG A 154 -2.35 6.30 19.54
CA ARG A 154 -0.94 6.09 19.83
C ARG A 154 -0.73 4.94 20.84
N HIS A 155 -1.53 4.90 21.89
CA HIS A 155 -1.40 3.87 22.93
C HIS A 155 -1.62 2.47 22.36
N ILE A 156 -2.71 2.26 21.62
CA ILE A 156 -3.03 0.99 20.97
C ILE A 156 -1.90 0.53 20.04
N TYR A 157 -1.42 1.45 19.21
CA TYR A 157 -0.37 1.14 18.24
C TYR A 157 0.96 0.80 18.92
N LEU A 158 1.40 1.59 19.92
CA LEU A 158 2.65 1.34 20.63
C LEU A 158 2.61 0.06 21.47
N GLU A 159 1.46 -0.29 22.03
CA GLU A 159 1.28 -1.58 22.71
C GLU A 159 1.50 -2.74 21.75
N LYS A 160 0.98 -2.64 20.53
CA LYS A 160 1.16 -3.64 19.46
C LYS A 160 2.63 -3.80 19.09
N ILE A 161 3.31 -2.71 18.71
CA ILE A 161 4.70 -2.80 18.25
C ILE A 161 5.67 -3.15 19.39
N SER A 162 5.35 -2.84 20.64
CA SER A 162 6.15 -3.26 21.79
C SER A 162 6.22 -4.78 21.93
N LYS A 163 5.12 -5.48 21.66
CA LYS A 163 5.09 -6.95 21.65
C LYS A 163 5.94 -7.52 20.51
N ILE A 164 5.96 -6.84 19.36
CA ILE A 164 6.71 -7.27 18.16
C ILE A 164 8.20 -6.98 18.33
N SER A 165 8.56 -5.89 19.01
CA SER A 165 9.94 -5.38 19.10
C SER A 165 10.93 -6.38 19.73
N GLN A 166 10.45 -7.24 20.63
CA GLN A 166 11.30 -8.18 21.40
C GLN A 166 12.52 -7.50 22.02
N GLY A 167 12.37 -6.24 22.45
CA GLY A 167 13.45 -5.43 23.03
C GLY A 167 14.24 -4.59 22.03
N SER A 168 13.99 -4.69 20.75
CA SER A 168 14.59 -3.80 19.74
C SER A 168 14.11 -2.37 19.91
N PRO A 169 15.00 -1.35 19.82
CA PRO A 169 14.63 0.05 19.99
C PRO A 169 13.83 0.61 18.80
N TYR A 170 13.85 -0.06 17.67
CA TYR A 170 13.11 0.32 16.45
C TYR A 170 12.27 -0.83 15.93
N VAL A 171 11.09 -0.50 15.37
CA VAL A 171 10.20 -1.46 14.70
C VAL A 171 9.76 -0.89 13.36
N THR A 172 9.93 -1.65 12.26
CA THR A 172 9.38 -1.24 10.97
C THR A 172 7.89 -1.55 10.90
N ASP A 173 7.13 -0.66 10.27
CA ASP A 173 5.78 -0.89 9.77
C ASP A 173 5.81 -0.60 8.27
N LYS A 174 5.79 -1.66 7.46
CA LYS A 174 5.83 -1.56 6.00
C LYS A 174 4.44 -1.77 5.45
N MET A 175 3.59 -0.78 5.58
CA MET A 175 2.29 -0.71 4.92
C MET A 175 2.34 0.38 3.84
N PRO A 176 2.39 0.00 2.56
CA PRO A 176 2.52 0.98 1.47
C PRO A 176 1.49 2.11 1.56
N GLN A 177 0.23 1.78 1.84
CA GLN A 177 -0.87 2.74 1.91
C GLN A 177 -0.84 3.68 3.12
N ASN A 178 0.09 3.54 4.05
CA ASN A 178 0.26 4.49 5.18
C ASN A 178 0.54 5.93 4.73
N PHE A 179 0.85 6.15 3.44
CA PHE A 179 0.94 7.51 2.88
C PHE A 179 -0.38 8.29 2.97
N LEU A 180 -1.52 7.60 3.06
CA LEU A 180 -2.84 8.23 3.27
C LEU A 180 -2.99 8.84 4.68
N SER A 181 -2.16 8.42 5.64
CA SER A 181 -2.28 8.78 7.06
C SER A 181 -1.08 9.56 7.61
N ILE A 182 -0.25 10.17 6.77
CA ILE A 182 1.00 10.85 7.21
C ILE A 182 0.73 11.94 8.25
N ALA A 183 -0.35 12.72 8.13
CA ALA A 183 -0.68 13.72 9.14
C ALA A 183 -0.92 13.08 10.51
N LEU A 184 -1.68 11.98 10.57
CA LEU A 184 -1.94 11.25 11.81
C LEU A 184 -0.66 10.61 12.36
N ILE A 185 0.15 9.99 11.51
CA ILE A 185 1.43 9.40 11.88
C ILE A 185 2.34 10.46 12.50
N CYS A 186 2.53 11.59 11.86
CA CYS A 186 3.37 12.68 12.37
C CYS A 186 2.85 13.27 13.68
N SER A 187 1.53 13.33 13.84
CA SER A 187 0.90 13.90 15.03
C SER A 187 0.88 12.93 16.21
N ALA A 188 0.67 11.64 15.97
CA ALA A 188 0.67 10.61 17.00
C ALA A 188 2.08 10.14 17.41
N PHE A 189 3.01 10.13 16.46
CA PHE A 189 4.38 9.62 16.64
C PHE A 189 5.42 10.67 16.21
N PRO A 190 5.60 11.77 16.98
CA PRO A 190 6.57 12.80 16.64
C PRO A 190 8.02 12.29 16.55
N GLU A 191 8.34 11.18 17.22
CA GLU A 191 9.64 10.49 17.18
C GLU A 191 9.83 9.58 15.97
N ALA A 192 8.75 9.15 15.29
CA ALA A 192 8.79 8.17 14.20
C ALA A 192 9.68 8.61 13.04
N LYS A 193 10.23 7.64 12.33
CA LYS A 193 10.90 7.81 11.04
C LYS A 193 9.94 7.43 9.93
N ILE A 194 9.97 8.18 8.83
CA ILE A 194 9.12 7.88 7.66
C ILE A 194 10.03 7.75 6.46
N VAL A 195 10.02 6.57 5.83
CA VAL A 195 10.72 6.28 4.59
C VAL A 195 9.68 6.14 3.49
N HIS A 196 9.71 7.07 2.55
CA HIS A 196 8.86 7.08 1.38
C HIS A 196 9.60 6.51 0.19
N THR A 197 9.20 5.32 -0.26
CA THR A 197 9.80 4.64 -1.41
C THR A 197 9.16 5.12 -2.70
N LYS A 198 9.98 5.67 -3.60
CA LYS A 198 9.60 6.05 -4.96
C LYS A 198 10.18 5.05 -5.96
N ARG A 199 9.43 4.76 -6.99
CA ARG A 199 9.84 3.93 -8.13
C ARG A 199 9.33 4.55 -9.41
N LEU A 200 9.95 4.22 -10.56
CA LEU A 200 9.49 4.68 -11.88
C LEU A 200 7.97 4.49 -12.02
N PRO A 201 7.21 5.56 -12.37
CA PRO A 201 5.75 5.51 -12.46
C PRO A 201 5.24 4.36 -13.33
N ALA A 202 5.80 4.23 -14.55
CA ALA A 202 5.41 3.18 -15.48
C ALA A 202 5.63 1.76 -14.92
N ALA A 203 6.77 1.52 -14.23
CA ALA A 203 7.07 0.24 -13.61
C ALA A 203 6.11 -0.07 -12.46
N THR A 204 5.77 0.94 -11.65
CA THR A 204 4.83 0.82 -10.54
C THR A 204 3.41 0.55 -11.05
N CYS A 205 2.91 1.35 -11.99
CA CYS A 205 1.58 1.19 -12.57
C CYS A 205 1.43 -0.18 -13.26
N TRP A 206 2.41 -0.57 -14.08
CA TRP A 206 2.41 -1.88 -14.72
C TRP A 206 2.43 -3.03 -13.69
N SER A 207 3.22 -2.88 -12.62
CA SER A 207 3.28 -3.90 -11.57
C SER A 207 1.97 -4.03 -10.79
N ASN A 208 1.20 -2.94 -10.63
CA ASN A 208 -0.13 -3.00 -10.06
C ASN A 208 -1.12 -3.69 -11.01
N PHE A 209 -1.11 -3.35 -12.30
CA PHE A 209 -2.06 -3.91 -13.27
C PHE A 209 -1.94 -5.42 -13.49
N LYS A 210 -0.70 -5.95 -13.45
CA LYS A 210 -0.45 -7.37 -13.73
C LYS A 210 -0.68 -8.31 -12.55
N GLU A 211 -0.84 -7.78 -11.33
CA GLU A 211 -1.05 -8.58 -10.12
C GLU A 211 -2.54 -8.62 -9.76
N TYR A 212 -3.01 -9.78 -9.34
CA TYR A 212 -4.35 -9.92 -8.82
C TYR A 212 -4.38 -9.59 -7.33
N PHE A 213 -5.06 -8.50 -6.97
CA PHE A 213 -5.28 -8.10 -5.59
C PHE A 213 -6.74 -8.39 -5.22
N PRO A 214 -7.04 -9.49 -4.53
CA PRO A 214 -8.42 -9.83 -4.20
C PRO A 214 -9.11 -8.78 -3.31
N ASN A 215 -8.33 -8.02 -2.56
CA ASN A 215 -8.82 -6.99 -1.64
C ASN A 215 -7.91 -5.74 -1.66
N GLY A 216 -8.50 -4.58 -1.46
CA GLY A 216 -7.81 -3.36 -1.01
C GLY A 216 -7.22 -2.44 -2.08
N LEU A 217 -6.98 -2.88 -3.31
CA LEU A 217 -6.41 -2.05 -4.38
C LEU A 217 -7.37 -1.94 -5.57
N ASN A 218 -8.56 -1.41 -5.33
CA ASN A 218 -9.65 -1.41 -6.31
C ASN A 218 -9.31 -0.67 -7.61
N TYR A 219 -8.43 0.34 -7.55
CA TYR A 219 -7.94 1.07 -8.72
C TYR A 219 -7.04 0.22 -9.63
N SER A 220 -6.50 -0.91 -9.15
CA SER A 220 -5.49 -1.70 -9.88
C SER A 220 -6.03 -2.44 -11.11
N PHE A 221 -7.34 -2.49 -11.27
CA PHE A 221 -8.00 -3.28 -12.32
C PHE A 221 -8.30 -2.49 -13.61
N SER A 222 -7.77 -1.29 -13.75
CA SER A 222 -7.84 -0.49 -14.98
C SER A 222 -6.59 0.36 -15.11
N LEU A 223 -5.95 0.37 -16.29
CA LEU A 223 -4.77 1.22 -16.51
C LEU A 223 -5.09 2.69 -16.32
N ASP A 224 -6.25 3.15 -16.78
CA ASP A 224 -6.68 4.54 -16.61
C ASP A 224 -6.87 4.90 -15.14
N ASP A 225 -7.51 4.00 -14.36
CA ASP A 225 -7.70 4.22 -12.93
C ASP A 225 -6.37 4.21 -12.18
N ILE A 226 -5.43 3.32 -12.54
CA ILE A 226 -4.09 3.30 -11.94
C ILE A 226 -3.36 4.61 -12.19
N ILE A 227 -3.41 5.14 -13.42
CA ILE A 227 -2.76 6.40 -13.79
C ILE A 227 -3.38 7.56 -12.99
N HIS A 228 -4.70 7.63 -12.90
CA HIS A 228 -5.39 8.66 -12.11
C HIS A 228 -5.07 8.54 -10.62
N TYR A 229 -5.09 7.31 -10.06
CA TYR A 229 -4.74 7.08 -8.66
C TYR A 229 -3.28 7.46 -8.38
N TYR A 230 -2.37 7.13 -9.31
CA TYR A 230 -0.96 7.51 -9.21
C TYR A 230 -0.79 9.04 -9.17
N SER A 231 -1.53 9.77 -10.00
CA SER A 231 -1.53 11.24 -9.99
C SER A 231 -2.07 11.79 -8.65
N LEU A 232 -3.17 11.22 -8.13
CA LEU A 232 -3.69 11.59 -6.80
C LEU A 232 -2.66 11.35 -5.69
N TYR A 233 -1.94 10.22 -5.77
CA TYR A 233 -0.87 9.88 -4.83
C TYR A 233 0.29 10.89 -4.91
N GLU A 234 0.79 11.23 -6.10
CA GLU A 234 1.87 12.22 -6.26
C GLU A 234 1.46 13.59 -5.70
N ASP A 235 0.26 14.04 -6.02
CA ASP A 235 -0.30 15.29 -5.51
C ASP A 235 -0.41 15.28 -3.98
N LEU A 236 -0.81 14.14 -3.38
CA LEU A 236 -0.89 14.00 -1.94
C LEU A 236 0.50 14.00 -1.31
N MET A 237 1.48 13.32 -1.92
CA MET A 237 2.86 13.34 -1.43
C MET A 237 3.52 14.73 -1.56
N MET A 238 3.21 15.50 -2.61
CA MET A 238 3.62 16.90 -2.71
C MET A 238 3.01 17.74 -1.60
N PHE A 239 1.71 17.54 -1.31
CA PHE A 239 1.04 18.20 -0.20
C PHE A 239 1.71 17.85 1.15
N TRP A 240 2.00 16.57 1.41
CA TRP A 240 2.71 16.16 2.63
C TRP A 240 4.10 16.79 2.73
N ASN A 241 4.81 16.91 1.62
CA ASN A 241 6.14 17.50 1.60
C ASN A 241 6.14 18.99 1.97
N GLN A 242 5.05 19.72 1.73
CA GLN A 242 4.92 21.12 2.17
C GLN A 242 4.86 21.23 3.72
N TYR A 243 4.21 20.27 4.39
CA TYR A 243 3.99 20.32 5.85
C TYR A 243 5.00 19.51 6.66
N TYR A 244 5.58 18.45 6.07
CA TYR A 244 6.37 17.44 6.77
C TYR A 244 7.70 17.10 6.09
N LYS A 245 8.28 18.03 5.32
CA LYS A 245 9.51 17.82 4.53
C LYS A 245 10.64 17.19 5.35
N GLU A 246 10.89 17.71 6.55
CA GLU A 246 11.98 17.24 7.43
C GLU A 246 11.68 15.90 8.12
N ARG A 247 10.46 15.39 7.93
CA ARG A 247 9.99 14.14 8.56
C ARG A 247 9.98 12.96 7.60
N ILE A 248 10.00 13.20 6.28
CA ILE A 248 9.87 12.20 5.25
C ILE A 248 11.19 12.05 4.50
N TYR A 249 11.82 10.90 4.64
CA TYR A 249 12.98 10.55 3.83
C TYR A 249 12.51 9.91 2.51
N HIS A 250 12.76 10.58 1.39
CA HIS A 250 12.42 10.07 0.07
C HIS A 250 13.55 9.19 -0.46
N LEU A 251 13.25 7.93 -0.73
CA LEU A 251 14.17 6.94 -1.26
C LEU A 251 13.75 6.54 -2.67
N ASN A 252 14.65 6.69 -3.62
CA ASN A 252 14.43 6.24 -4.99
C ASN A 252 14.89 4.79 -5.15
N TYR A 253 13.96 3.90 -5.49
CA TYR A 253 14.21 2.47 -5.64
C TYR A 253 15.28 2.15 -6.70
N GLU A 254 15.32 2.91 -7.79
CA GLU A 254 16.31 2.73 -8.86
C GLU A 254 17.72 3.17 -8.48
N SER A 255 17.90 3.79 -7.31
CA SER A 255 19.20 4.23 -6.79
C SER A 255 19.78 3.27 -5.74
N LEU A 256 19.13 2.14 -5.51
CA LEU A 256 19.62 1.05 -4.66
C LEU A 256 20.51 0.13 -5.47
#